data_215016bb64de940705b4546563f3748d
#
_entry.id   215016bb64de940705b4546563f3748d
#
_cell.length_a   1.000
_cell.length_b   1.000
_cell.length_c   1.000
_cell.angle_alpha   90.00
_cell.angle_beta   90.00
_cell.angle_gamma   90.00
#
_symmetry.space_group_name_H-M   'P 1'
#
loop_
_entity.id
_entity.type
_entity.pdbx_description
1 polymer ?
#
loop_
_entity_poly.entity_id
_entity_poly.type
_entity_poly.pdbx_seq_one_letter_code
_entity_poly.pdbx_strand_id
1 'polypeptide(L)'
;MPQLDINVDDAYDFYLKYLLDPTNNKAELYTKYGFSFPGIPPSDWELFGAILMRDRKNPRDTGADLLRHEVKSAGMRSSFEYQYHKYHGLDKLRDEANVDHLFFSYGDNYQNLDARLVDTRLLVPIFESWLPLLEMNYDLDGRQRFRKSVPYGFVVKNGLLLLSIREGKLIYAIGKDGS
;
A
#
# COMPACT_ATOMS: atom_id res chain seq x y z
N MET A 1 4.91 11.57 -20.93
CA MET A 1 5.20 11.10 -19.56
C MET A 1 6.51 10.32 -19.64
N PRO A 2 7.45 10.43 -18.70
CA PRO A 2 8.59 9.55 -18.69
C PRO A 2 8.06 8.10 -18.61
N GLN A 3 8.68 7.22 -19.36
CA GLN A 3 8.32 5.80 -19.36
C GLN A 3 8.52 5.26 -17.94
N LEU A 4 7.44 4.78 -17.34
CA LEU A 4 7.47 4.21 -15.99
C LEU A 4 8.24 2.89 -16.06
N ASP A 5 9.36 2.79 -15.35
CA ASP A 5 10.16 1.56 -15.27
C ASP A 5 9.57 0.64 -14.21
N ILE A 6 8.69 -0.25 -14.62
CA ILE A 6 8.02 -1.24 -13.75
C ILE A 6 8.32 -2.67 -14.16
N ASN A 7 8.26 -3.58 -13.20
CA ASN A 7 8.52 -5.01 -13.39
C ASN A 7 7.26 -5.84 -13.09
N VAL A 8 6.31 -5.82 -14.02
CA VAL A 8 5.03 -6.52 -13.85
C VAL A 8 5.20 -8.03 -13.78
N ASP A 9 6.11 -8.61 -14.58
CA ASP A 9 6.26 -10.07 -14.68
C ASP A 9 6.75 -10.67 -13.37
N ASP A 10 7.85 -10.16 -12.81
CA ASP A 10 8.36 -10.64 -11.53
C ASP A 10 7.40 -10.34 -10.37
N ALA A 11 6.70 -9.18 -10.42
CA ALA A 11 5.69 -8.86 -9.42
C ALA A 11 4.50 -9.82 -9.49
N TYR A 12 4.02 -10.18 -10.66
CA TYR A 12 2.93 -11.14 -10.81
C TYR A 12 3.37 -12.55 -10.39
N ASP A 13 4.58 -12.97 -10.73
CA ASP A 13 5.16 -14.24 -10.26
C ASP A 13 5.27 -14.27 -8.73
N PHE A 14 5.74 -13.17 -8.11
CA PHE A 14 5.78 -13.04 -6.65
C PHE A 14 4.38 -13.12 -6.04
N TYR A 15 3.40 -12.41 -6.62
CA TYR A 15 2.01 -12.47 -6.17
C TYR A 15 1.47 -13.91 -6.15
N LEU A 16 1.64 -14.67 -7.22
CA LEU A 16 1.15 -16.04 -7.28
C LEU A 16 1.83 -16.94 -6.26
N LYS A 17 3.16 -16.91 -6.19
CA LYS A 17 3.95 -17.85 -5.38
C LYS A 17 3.95 -17.54 -3.89
N TYR A 18 3.89 -16.26 -3.51
CA TYR A 18 4.14 -15.84 -2.14
C TYR A 18 2.97 -15.11 -1.49
N LEU A 19 2.08 -14.50 -2.24
CA LEU A 19 0.89 -13.85 -1.70
C LEU A 19 -0.37 -14.70 -1.85
N LEU A 20 -0.71 -15.18 -3.04
CA LEU A 20 -1.97 -15.85 -3.29
C LEU A 20 -1.99 -17.28 -2.73
N ASP A 21 -1.12 -18.16 -3.22
CA ASP A 21 -1.15 -19.59 -2.88
C ASP A 21 -0.88 -19.86 -1.40
N PRO A 22 0.19 -19.28 -0.78
CA PRO A 22 0.44 -19.49 0.64
C PRO A 22 -0.65 -18.93 1.54
N THR A 23 -1.26 -17.80 1.14
CA THR A 23 -2.32 -17.15 1.91
C THR A 23 -3.58 -18.01 1.94
N ASN A 24 -4.00 -18.56 0.80
CA ASN A 24 -5.16 -19.42 0.74
C ASN A 24 -4.95 -20.69 1.57
N ASN A 25 -3.78 -21.34 1.44
CA ASN A 25 -3.45 -22.53 2.23
C ASN A 25 -3.43 -22.25 3.75
N LYS A 26 -2.88 -21.10 4.16
CA LYS A 26 -2.89 -20.69 5.58
C LYS A 26 -4.30 -20.37 6.07
N ALA A 27 -5.10 -19.64 5.30
CA ALA A 27 -6.46 -19.25 5.68
C ALA A 27 -7.35 -20.47 5.94
N GLU A 28 -7.22 -21.53 5.11
CA GLU A 28 -7.90 -22.81 5.33
C GLU A 28 -7.52 -23.46 6.67
N LEU A 29 -6.23 -23.49 6.99
CA LEU A 29 -5.75 -24.03 8.28
C LEU A 29 -6.25 -23.22 9.47
N TYR A 30 -6.19 -21.89 9.40
CA TYR A 30 -6.73 -21.02 10.43
C TYR A 30 -8.21 -21.32 10.67
N THR A 31 -9.01 -21.37 9.61
CA THR A 31 -10.44 -21.71 9.69
C THR A 31 -10.66 -23.09 10.28
N LYS A 32 -9.91 -24.11 9.83
CA LYS A 32 -10.03 -25.49 10.32
C LYS A 32 -9.81 -25.60 11.82
N TYR A 33 -8.92 -24.78 12.38
CA TYR A 33 -8.61 -24.80 13.81
C TYR A 33 -9.30 -23.68 14.61
N GLY A 34 -10.27 -22.97 14.02
CA GLY A 34 -11.08 -21.94 14.70
C GLY A 34 -10.36 -20.62 14.96
N PHE A 35 -9.26 -20.33 14.25
CA PHE A 35 -8.55 -19.06 14.33
C PHE A 35 -8.99 -18.11 13.23
N SER A 36 -8.94 -16.81 13.52
CA SER A 36 -9.08 -15.78 12.49
C SER A 36 -7.77 -15.61 11.73
N PHE A 37 -7.81 -15.64 10.41
CA PHE A 37 -6.62 -15.38 9.58
C PHE A 37 -6.22 -13.89 9.67
N PRO A 38 -4.96 -13.56 10.05
CA PRO A 38 -4.54 -12.18 10.27
C PRO A 38 -4.30 -11.38 8.98
N GLY A 39 -4.41 -12.01 7.81
CA GLY A 39 -4.10 -11.39 6.52
C GLY A 39 -2.64 -11.52 6.09
N ILE A 40 -2.32 -10.91 4.96
CA ILE A 40 -0.96 -10.80 4.44
C ILE A 40 -0.21 -9.74 5.25
N PRO A 41 1.01 -10.01 5.74
CA PRO A 41 1.81 -9.04 6.48
C PRO A 41 2.11 -7.78 5.66
N PRO A 42 2.17 -6.58 6.28
CA PRO A 42 2.55 -5.35 5.57
C PRO A 42 3.88 -5.45 4.82
N SER A 43 4.88 -6.13 5.40
CA SER A 43 6.20 -6.36 4.78
C SER A 43 6.13 -7.07 3.43
N ASP A 44 5.15 -7.94 3.23
CA ASP A 44 4.99 -8.68 1.98
C ASP A 44 4.41 -7.77 0.89
N TRP A 45 3.53 -6.83 1.25
CA TRP A 45 3.05 -5.77 0.36
C TRP A 45 4.16 -4.77 0.01
N GLU A 46 5.02 -4.41 0.98
CA GLU A 46 6.20 -3.58 0.73
C GLU A 46 7.15 -4.26 -0.26
N LEU A 47 7.42 -5.56 -0.08
CA LEU A 47 8.27 -6.34 -1.00
C LEU A 47 7.64 -6.44 -2.40
N PHE A 48 6.32 -6.68 -2.47
CA PHE A 48 5.60 -6.68 -3.74
C PHE A 48 5.74 -5.32 -4.46
N GLY A 49 5.57 -4.22 -3.72
CA GLY A 49 5.76 -2.86 -4.25
C GLY A 49 7.19 -2.61 -4.73
N ALA A 50 8.19 -3.06 -3.96
CA ALA A 50 9.59 -2.94 -4.33
C ALA A 50 9.92 -3.67 -5.64
N ILE A 51 9.40 -4.90 -5.82
CA ILE A 51 9.56 -5.67 -7.06
C ILE A 51 8.87 -4.95 -8.22
N LEU A 52 7.60 -4.56 -8.04
CA LEU A 52 6.81 -3.91 -9.07
C LEU A 52 7.46 -2.62 -9.58
N MET A 53 7.95 -1.78 -8.66
CA MET A 53 8.50 -0.45 -8.98
C MET A 53 10.03 -0.45 -9.18
N ARG A 54 10.69 -1.62 -9.19
CA ARG A 54 12.16 -1.72 -9.19
C ARG A 54 12.79 -0.80 -8.14
N ASP A 55 12.20 -0.78 -6.94
CA ASP A 55 12.62 0.02 -5.81
C ASP A 55 13.23 -0.86 -4.70
N ARG A 56 13.70 -0.27 -3.62
CA ARG A 56 14.34 -0.96 -2.51
C ARG A 56 13.78 -0.46 -1.18
N LYS A 57 13.87 -1.29 -0.15
CA LYS A 57 13.56 -0.92 1.22
C LYS A 57 14.32 0.33 1.63
N ASN A 58 13.62 1.29 2.23
CA ASN A 58 14.26 2.43 2.87
C ASN A 58 15.04 1.94 4.11
N PRO A 59 16.34 2.24 4.24
CA PRO A 59 17.11 1.81 5.40
C PRO A 59 16.76 2.57 6.67
N ARG A 60 15.99 3.67 6.58
CA ARG A 60 15.52 4.43 7.75
C ARG A 60 14.22 3.84 8.28
N ASP A 61 14.19 3.48 9.55
CA ASP A 61 13.01 2.87 10.20
C ASP A 61 11.84 3.84 10.38
N THR A 62 12.04 5.14 10.17
CA THR A 62 11.06 6.21 10.44
C THR A 62 10.55 6.92 9.18
N GLY A 63 11.04 6.54 8.01
CA GLY A 63 10.68 7.17 6.73
C GLY A 63 9.58 6.43 5.96
N ALA A 64 9.47 6.72 4.67
CA ALA A 64 8.67 5.95 3.74
C ALA A 64 9.17 4.49 3.67
N ASP A 65 8.30 3.57 3.28
CA ASP A 65 8.62 2.13 3.25
C ASP A 65 9.74 1.78 2.27
N LEU A 66 9.76 2.44 1.11
CA LEU A 66 10.77 2.27 0.06
C LEU A 66 11.55 3.57 -0.15
N LEU A 67 12.63 3.50 -0.93
CA LEU A 67 13.47 4.68 -1.20
C LEU A 67 12.72 5.80 -1.92
N ARG A 68 11.78 5.45 -2.80
CA ARG A 68 11.04 6.38 -3.67
C ARG A 68 9.52 6.29 -3.52
N HIS A 69 9.02 5.32 -2.76
CA HIS A 69 7.58 5.08 -2.64
C HIS A 69 7.18 4.72 -1.21
N GLU A 70 6.00 5.16 -0.83
CA GLU A 70 5.26 4.63 0.32
C GLU A 70 4.31 3.54 -0.15
N VAL A 71 4.10 2.50 0.64
CA VAL A 71 3.23 1.37 0.31
C VAL A 71 2.04 1.31 1.27
N LYS A 72 0.84 1.24 0.73
CA LYS A 72 -0.39 1.06 1.50
C LYS A 72 -1.23 -0.05 0.90
N SER A 73 -1.76 -0.92 1.75
CA SER A 73 -2.67 -1.98 1.33
C SER A 73 -3.95 -1.95 2.14
N ALA A 74 -5.07 -2.25 1.48
CA ALA A 74 -6.38 -2.31 2.11
C ALA A 74 -7.32 -3.24 1.32
N GLY A 75 -8.34 -3.76 1.99
CA GLY A 75 -9.43 -4.45 1.30
C GLY A 75 -10.12 -3.54 0.27
N MET A 76 -10.62 -4.10 -0.81
CA MET A 76 -11.36 -3.34 -1.83
C MET A 76 -12.49 -2.53 -1.19
N ARG A 77 -12.62 -1.28 -1.60
CA ARG A 77 -13.55 -0.27 -1.08
C ARG A 77 -13.25 0.24 0.32
N SER A 78 -12.22 -0.27 0.99
CA SER A 78 -11.74 0.27 2.27
C SER A 78 -10.77 1.43 2.07
N SER A 79 -10.74 2.36 3.03
CA SER A 79 -9.76 3.45 3.04
C SER A 79 -8.38 2.95 3.47
N PHE A 80 -7.34 3.63 3.02
CA PHE A 80 -5.95 3.31 3.32
C PHE A 80 -5.48 4.04 4.56
N GLU A 81 -5.14 3.30 5.61
CA GLU A 81 -4.76 3.88 6.90
C GLU A 81 -3.29 4.32 6.93
N TYR A 82 -3.07 5.48 7.53
CA TYR A 82 -1.79 6.04 7.91
C TYR A 82 -1.73 6.13 9.42
N GLN A 83 -0.62 5.67 10.01
CA GLN A 83 -0.42 5.69 11.44
C GLN A 83 0.90 6.35 11.81
N TYR A 84 0.82 7.32 12.71
CA TYR A 84 1.96 8.11 13.17
C TYR A 84 2.14 7.95 14.67
N HIS A 85 3.35 7.61 15.09
CA HIS A 85 3.72 7.51 16.50
C HIS A 85 4.19 8.85 17.05
N LYS A 86 3.96 9.10 18.33
CA LYS A 86 4.27 10.38 19.01
C LYS A 86 5.68 10.91 18.75
N TYR A 87 6.69 10.05 18.77
CA TYR A 87 8.08 10.50 18.72
C TYR A 87 8.63 10.74 17.31
N HIS A 88 8.02 10.12 16.28
CA HIS A 88 8.53 10.18 14.91
C HIS A 88 7.42 10.47 13.88
N GLY A 89 6.20 10.72 14.35
CA GLY A 89 5.05 10.85 13.46
C GLY A 89 5.13 12.04 12.53
N LEU A 90 5.67 13.17 13.00
CA LEU A 90 5.83 14.37 12.20
C LEU A 90 6.87 14.17 11.07
N ASP A 91 8.02 13.58 11.42
CA ASP A 91 9.08 13.30 10.45
C ASP A 91 8.62 12.27 9.42
N LYS A 92 7.92 11.21 9.87
CA LYS A 92 7.33 10.21 8.98
C LYS A 92 6.33 10.85 8.01
N LEU A 93 5.41 11.69 8.49
CA LEU A 93 4.43 12.35 7.63
C LEU A 93 5.12 13.25 6.59
N ARG A 94 6.18 13.97 6.96
CA ARG A 94 6.96 14.77 6.03
C ARG A 94 7.70 13.93 5.00
N ASP A 95 8.28 12.81 5.41
CA ASP A 95 8.96 11.89 4.49
C ASP A 95 7.97 11.26 3.51
N GLU A 96 6.80 10.80 3.99
CA GLU A 96 5.72 10.28 3.14
C GLU A 96 5.21 11.34 2.14
N ALA A 97 5.13 12.62 2.55
CA ALA A 97 4.73 13.71 1.66
C ALA A 97 5.75 14.04 0.54
N ASN A 98 6.92 13.41 0.52
CA ASN A 98 7.97 13.63 -0.48
C ASN A 98 8.14 12.48 -1.47
N VAL A 99 7.35 11.41 -1.36
CA VAL A 99 7.42 10.24 -2.24
C VAL A 99 6.06 9.93 -2.84
N ASP A 100 6.05 9.25 -3.99
CA ASP A 100 4.80 8.74 -4.57
C ASP A 100 4.29 7.54 -3.77
N HIS A 101 2.98 7.32 -3.81
CA HIS A 101 2.35 6.28 -3.00
C HIS A 101 1.78 5.14 -3.86
N LEU A 102 2.15 3.92 -3.50
CA LEU A 102 1.60 2.69 -4.05
C LEU A 102 0.44 2.20 -3.19
N PHE A 103 -0.72 2.06 -3.80
CA PHE A 103 -1.92 1.56 -3.15
C PHE A 103 -2.32 0.21 -3.72
N PHE A 104 -2.36 -0.81 -2.86
CA PHE A 104 -2.83 -2.15 -3.18
C PHE A 104 -4.22 -2.37 -2.60
N SER A 105 -5.22 -2.57 -3.48
CA SER A 105 -6.60 -2.91 -3.09
C SER A 105 -6.85 -4.37 -3.39
N TYR A 106 -7.18 -5.18 -2.40
CA TYR A 106 -7.38 -6.62 -2.55
C TYR A 106 -8.77 -7.08 -2.12
N GLY A 107 -9.30 -8.11 -2.78
CA GLY A 107 -10.54 -8.79 -2.40
C GLY A 107 -10.34 -9.71 -1.21
N ASP A 108 -11.43 -10.23 -0.63
CA ASP A 108 -11.42 -11.02 0.60
C ASP A 108 -10.54 -12.29 0.56
N ASN A 109 -10.38 -12.89 -0.62
CA ASN A 109 -9.55 -14.06 -0.83
C ASN A 109 -8.24 -13.77 -1.57
N TYR A 110 -7.88 -12.51 -1.71
CA TYR A 110 -6.70 -12.02 -2.42
C TYR A 110 -6.61 -12.39 -3.91
N GLN A 111 -7.62 -13.01 -4.51
CA GLN A 111 -7.67 -13.35 -5.94
C GLN A 111 -7.91 -12.11 -6.83
N ASN A 112 -8.43 -11.04 -6.25
CA ASN A 112 -8.62 -9.77 -6.92
C ASN A 112 -7.67 -8.74 -6.31
N LEU A 113 -6.92 -8.05 -7.17
CA LEU A 113 -5.93 -7.05 -6.76
C LEU A 113 -5.85 -5.93 -7.78
N ASP A 114 -5.88 -4.69 -7.33
CA ASP A 114 -5.51 -3.52 -8.11
C ASP A 114 -4.31 -2.83 -7.46
N ALA A 115 -3.28 -2.54 -8.24
CA ALA A 115 -2.15 -1.70 -7.84
C ALA A 115 -2.24 -0.35 -8.53
N ARG A 116 -2.22 0.73 -7.74
CA ARG A 116 -2.29 2.11 -8.24
C ARG A 116 -1.18 2.96 -7.68
N LEU A 117 -0.60 3.81 -8.53
CA LEU A 117 0.37 4.83 -8.15
C LEU A 117 -0.32 6.18 -8.08
N VAL A 118 -0.20 6.86 -6.95
CA VAL A 118 -0.68 8.23 -6.77
C VAL A 118 0.53 9.14 -6.58
N ASP A 119 0.61 10.16 -7.44
CA ASP A 119 1.63 11.22 -7.35
C ASP A 119 1.49 11.97 -6.01
N THR A 120 2.60 12.17 -5.32
CA THR A 120 2.62 12.82 -4.01
C THR A 120 2.00 14.21 -4.03
N ARG A 121 2.11 14.96 -5.15
CA ARG A 121 1.51 16.29 -5.31
C ARG A 121 -0.01 16.30 -5.10
N LEU A 122 -0.68 15.19 -5.34
CA LEU A 122 -2.12 15.02 -5.10
C LEU A 122 -2.43 14.69 -3.64
N LEU A 123 -1.46 14.14 -2.91
CA LEU A 123 -1.59 13.77 -1.50
C LEU A 123 -1.15 14.87 -0.53
N VAL A 124 -0.22 15.74 -0.94
CA VAL A 124 0.30 16.84 -0.12
C VAL A 124 -0.82 17.67 0.53
N PRO A 125 -1.89 18.12 -0.16
CA PRO A 125 -2.97 18.87 0.48
C PRO A 125 -3.70 18.08 1.57
N ILE A 126 -3.78 16.75 1.42
CA ILE A 126 -4.39 15.86 2.43
C ILE A 126 -3.49 15.82 3.67
N PHE A 127 -2.18 15.59 3.47
CA PHE A 127 -1.21 15.53 4.56
C PHE A 127 -1.07 16.87 5.31
N GLU A 128 -1.06 17.99 4.58
CA GLU A 128 -1.06 19.32 5.18
C GLU A 128 -2.29 19.55 6.07
N SER A 129 -3.45 19.03 5.68
CA SER A 129 -4.66 19.10 6.52
C SER A 129 -4.56 18.27 7.81
N TRP A 130 -3.68 17.27 7.85
CA TRP A 130 -3.47 16.42 9.03
C TRP A 130 -2.47 16.98 10.02
N LEU A 131 -1.53 17.84 9.59
CA LEU A 131 -0.46 18.37 10.42
C LEU A 131 -0.96 19.03 11.72
N PRO A 132 -1.90 20.00 11.70
CA PRO A 132 -2.39 20.61 12.91
C PRO A 132 -3.07 19.61 13.85
N LEU A 133 -3.77 18.62 13.28
CA LEU A 133 -4.46 17.60 14.05
C LEU A 133 -3.49 16.61 14.70
N LEU A 134 -2.37 16.33 14.04
CA LEU A 134 -1.30 15.47 14.56
C LEU A 134 -0.60 16.15 15.73
N GLU A 135 -0.26 17.43 15.61
CA GLU A 135 0.33 18.24 16.68
C GLU A 135 -0.61 18.29 17.90
N MET A 136 -1.88 18.63 17.71
CA MET A 136 -2.88 18.63 18.78
C MET A 136 -3.03 17.26 19.46
N ASN A 137 -3.00 16.17 18.71
CA ASN A 137 -3.16 14.81 19.26
C ASN A 137 -2.06 14.46 20.27
N TYR A 138 -0.84 14.93 20.03
CA TYR A 138 0.29 14.65 20.91
C TYR A 138 0.37 15.59 22.12
N ASP A 139 0.00 16.84 21.95
CA ASP A 139 0.13 17.88 22.98
C ASP A 139 -1.03 17.85 23.98
N LEU A 140 -2.26 17.70 23.51
CA LEU A 140 -3.45 17.85 24.36
C LEU A 140 -3.91 16.53 25.00
N ASP A 141 -3.88 15.43 24.27
CA ASP A 141 -4.46 14.16 24.71
C ASP A 141 -3.43 13.14 25.20
N GLY A 142 -2.13 13.39 25.02
CA GLY A 142 -1.06 12.46 25.37
C GLY A 142 -1.13 11.12 24.59
N ARG A 143 -1.89 11.05 23.49
CA ARG A 143 -2.08 9.84 22.70
C ARG A 143 -0.78 9.43 22.02
N GLN A 144 -0.50 8.13 22.06
CA GLN A 144 0.71 7.56 21.45
C GLN A 144 0.65 7.45 19.95
N ARG A 145 -0.56 7.43 19.39
CA ARG A 145 -0.80 7.18 17.95
C ARG A 145 -1.85 8.12 17.39
N PHE A 146 -1.53 8.68 16.25
CA PHE A 146 -2.45 9.42 15.40
C PHE A 146 -2.76 8.62 14.15
N ARG A 147 -4.04 8.50 13.78
CA ARG A 147 -4.48 7.73 12.61
C ARG A 147 -5.33 8.60 11.70
N LYS A 148 -5.06 8.51 10.42
CA LYS A 148 -5.84 9.11 9.34
C LYS A 148 -5.90 8.15 8.16
N SER A 149 -6.79 8.42 7.20
CA SER A 149 -6.94 7.55 6.04
C SER A 149 -7.12 8.36 4.76
N VAL A 150 -6.56 7.83 3.67
CA VAL A 150 -6.87 8.28 2.31
C VAL A 150 -8.04 7.43 1.80
N PRO A 151 -9.16 8.05 1.34
CA PRO A 151 -10.33 7.31 0.88
C PRO A 151 -10.04 6.48 -0.37
N TYR A 152 -10.60 5.27 -0.43
CA TYR A 152 -10.53 4.41 -1.62
C TYR A 152 -10.95 5.13 -2.92
N GLY A 153 -12.07 5.86 -2.87
CA GLY A 153 -12.57 6.62 -4.03
C GLY A 153 -11.60 7.68 -4.54
N PHE A 154 -10.82 8.30 -3.63
CA PHE A 154 -9.76 9.24 -4.03
C PHE A 154 -8.66 8.52 -4.82
N VAL A 155 -8.20 7.37 -4.34
CA VAL A 155 -7.15 6.57 -4.98
C VAL A 155 -7.61 6.06 -6.35
N VAL A 156 -8.85 5.58 -6.46
CA VAL A 156 -9.41 5.13 -7.74
C VAL A 156 -9.50 6.27 -8.77
N LYS A 157 -9.92 7.45 -8.32
CA LYS A 157 -10.09 8.62 -9.19
C LYS A 157 -8.76 9.21 -9.68
N ASN A 158 -7.75 9.26 -8.80
CA ASN A 158 -6.53 10.02 -9.03
C ASN A 158 -5.30 9.14 -9.29
N GLY A 159 -5.35 7.85 -8.94
CA GLY A 159 -4.23 6.93 -9.08
C GLY A 159 -4.14 6.31 -10.47
N LEU A 160 -2.92 6.28 -11.01
CA LEU A 160 -2.60 5.55 -12.23
C LEU A 160 -2.68 4.05 -11.94
N LEU A 161 -3.54 3.32 -12.65
CA LEU A 161 -3.61 1.87 -12.55
C LEU A 161 -2.35 1.26 -13.17
N LEU A 162 -1.59 0.52 -12.39
CA LEU A 162 -0.36 -0.15 -12.83
C LEU A 162 -0.62 -1.57 -13.29
N LEU A 163 -1.38 -2.32 -12.50
CA LEU A 163 -1.84 -3.67 -12.84
C LEU A 163 -3.20 -3.98 -12.19
N SER A 164 -3.90 -4.93 -12.79
CA SER A 164 -5.15 -5.47 -12.26
C SER A 164 -5.19 -6.98 -12.41
N ILE A 165 -5.48 -7.66 -11.31
CA ILE A 165 -5.63 -9.12 -11.24
C ILE A 165 -7.07 -9.43 -10.88
N ARG A 166 -7.68 -10.41 -11.58
CA ARG A 166 -9.02 -10.92 -11.29
C ARG A 166 -9.00 -12.44 -11.32
N GLU A 167 -9.58 -13.05 -10.30
CA GLU A 167 -9.59 -14.51 -10.14
C GLU A 167 -8.17 -15.13 -10.27
N GLY A 168 -7.18 -14.45 -9.68
CA GLY A 168 -5.77 -14.85 -9.73
C GLY A 168 -5.07 -14.61 -11.09
N LYS A 169 -5.76 -14.08 -12.10
CA LYS A 169 -5.22 -13.84 -13.45
C LYS A 169 -4.93 -12.36 -13.67
N LEU A 170 -3.75 -12.06 -14.22
CA LEU A 170 -3.39 -10.71 -14.64
C LEU A 170 -4.26 -10.32 -15.86
N ILE A 171 -5.15 -9.34 -15.69
CA ILE A 171 -6.06 -8.87 -16.75
C ILE A 171 -5.65 -7.53 -17.34
N TYR A 172 -4.82 -6.77 -16.64
CA TYR A 172 -4.29 -5.49 -17.09
C TYR A 172 -2.90 -5.25 -16.52
N ALA A 173 -2.03 -4.69 -17.33
CA ALA A 173 -0.76 -4.12 -16.90
C ALA A 173 -0.43 -2.91 -17.77
N ILE A 174 -0.02 -1.80 -17.17
CA ILE A 174 0.39 -0.62 -17.91
C ILE A 174 1.62 -0.95 -18.80
N GLY A 175 1.61 -0.47 -20.05
CA GLY A 175 2.68 -0.73 -21.01
C GLY A 175 2.67 -2.13 -21.64
N LYS A 176 1.73 -2.99 -21.26
CA LYS A 176 1.41 -4.23 -21.98
C LYS A 176 0.12 -3.98 -22.75
N ASP A 177 0.23 -3.66 -24.03
CA ASP A 177 -0.92 -3.70 -24.93
C ASP A 177 -1.49 -5.11 -24.92
N GLY A 178 -2.82 -5.21 -24.73
CA GLY A 178 -3.49 -6.50 -24.61
C GLY A 178 -3.21 -7.37 -25.83
N SER A 179 -2.56 -8.50 -25.59
CA SER A 179 -2.46 -9.62 -26.52
C SER A 179 -3.65 -10.55 -26.37
#